data_b271afa886ae8cb8091ba30f95aca53f
#
_entry.id   b271afa886ae8cb8091ba30f95aca53f
#
_cell.length_a   1.000
_cell.length_b   1.000
_cell.length_c   1.000
_cell.angle_alpha   90.00
_cell.angle_beta   90.00
_cell.angle_gamma   90.00
#
_symmetry.space_group_name_H-M   'P 1'
#
loop_
_entity.id
_entity.type
_entity.pdbx_description
1 polymer ?
#
loop_
_entity_poly.entity_id
_entity_poly.type
_entity_poly.pdbx_seq_one_letter_code
_entity_poly.pdbx_strand_id
1 'polypeptide(L)'
;MIASRRLACVLALATVLFAAFTSPALAQTPAPILQEPQTIPLWQAGAPGALGKADEDTPTLTIYMPPSTTGPMTAVIIAPGGSYRALSMNKEGRLPANFLNTLGIAAFVLKYRLGPKYHHPIELGDIQRAIRTVRARAAEWHIDPARIGVLGFSAGGHLASTASTHFDAGDAMAGDPIDRAGSRPDFAILGYPVITLTEAWTHQGSKTNLLGENADPALARNLSTDTQITANTPPTFLFHTNADTTVPVENSIYYFLALRKAGVPAEMHIFKDGAHGAGMPMQDPALSEWPKVLANWLRAGGFLK
;
A
#
# COMPACT_ATOMS: atom_id res chain seq x y z
N MET A 1 -0.46 -56.73 96.36
CA MET A 1 -1.67 -56.75 95.53
C MET A 1 -1.66 -55.51 94.68
N ILE A 2 -1.15 -55.61 93.50
CA ILE A 2 -1.17 -54.46 92.54
C ILE A 2 -1.49 -54.97 91.16
N ALA A 3 -2.65 -54.61 90.68
CA ALA A 3 -3.18 -55.01 89.42
C ALA A 3 -2.55 -54.17 88.30
N SER A 4 -1.92 -54.79 87.30
CA SER A 4 -1.40 -54.17 86.08
C SER A 4 -2.47 -54.01 85.01
N ARG A 5 -2.79 -52.79 84.59
CA ARG A 5 -3.62 -52.52 83.43
C ARG A 5 -2.75 -52.44 82.21
N ARG A 6 -3.02 -53.30 81.23
CA ARG A 6 -2.42 -53.23 79.89
C ARG A 6 -3.21 -52.23 79.02
N LEU A 7 -2.52 -51.21 78.51
CA LEU A 7 -3.05 -50.23 77.56
C LEU A 7 -2.81 -50.77 76.16
N ALA A 8 -3.87 -50.99 75.36
CA ALA A 8 -3.79 -51.38 74.00
C ALA A 8 -3.81 -50.11 73.09
N CYS A 9 -2.68 -49.85 72.37
CA CYS A 9 -2.65 -48.84 71.33
C CYS A 9 -3.27 -49.35 70.04
N VAL A 10 -4.34 -48.72 69.61
CA VAL A 10 -4.93 -48.94 68.29
C VAL A 10 -4.28 -47.91 67.35
N LEU A 11 -3.49 -48.42 66.41
CA LEU A 11 -2.94 -47.58 65.29
C LEU A 11 -4.02 -47.46 64.20
N ALA A 12 -4.57 -46.26 64.02
CA ALA A 12 -5.44 -45.97 62.89
C ALA A 12 -4.56 -45.51 61.70
N LEU A 13 -4.51 -46.34 60.67
CA LEU A 13 -3.87 -46.03 59.40
C LEU A 13 -4.82 -45.12 58.57
N ALA A 14 -4.50 -43.83 58.44
CA ALA A 14 -5.19 -42.91 57.54
C ALA A 14 -4.59 -43.02 56.15
N THR A 15 -5.29 -43.67 55.24
CA THR A 15 -4.96 -43.67 53.79
C THR A 15 -5.40 -42.37 53.16
N VAL A 16 -4.41 -41.48 52.83
CA VAL A 16 -4.65 -40.26 52.05
C VAL A 16 -4.70 -40.64 50.59
N LEU A 17 -5.90 -40.59 49.98
CA LEU A 17 -6.07 -40.71 48.54
C LEU A 17 -5.63 -39.36 47.88
N PHE A 18 -4.51 -39.37 47.15
CA PHE A 18 -4.12 -38.28 46.27
C PHE A 18 -4.92 -38.40 44.97
N ALA A 19 -5.98 -37.59 44.83
CA ALA A 19 -6.65 -37.42 43.55
C ALA A 19 -5.74 -36.56 42.63
N ALA A 20 -5.13 -37.18 41.62
CA ALA A 20 -4.37 -36.45 40.59
C ALA A 20 -5.39 -35.70 39.70
N PHE A 21 -5.50 -34.39 39.87
CA PHE A 21 -6.18 -33.52 38.94
C PHE A 21 -5.31 -33.38 37.69
N THR A 22 -5.64 -34.16 36.66
CA THR A 22 -5.11 -33.91 35.29
C THR A 22 -5.84 -32.71 34.73
N SER A 23 -5.21 -31.52 34.80
CA SER A 23 -5.67 -30.33 34.05
C SER A 23 -5.61 -30.66 32.56
N PRO A 24 -6.68 -30.42 31.78
CA PRO A 24 -6.61 -30.58 30.32
C PRO A 24 -5.59 -29.53 29.83
N ALA A 25 -4.54 -30.01 29.13
CA ALA A 25 -3.62 -29.17 28.43
C ALA A 25 -4.43 -28.39 27.39
N LEU A 26 -4.55 -27.06 27.58
CA LEU A 26 -5.07 -26.17 26.55
C LEU A 26 -4.19 -26.37 25.33
N ALA A 27 -4.75 -26.93 24.26
CA ALA A 27 -4.11 -27.01 22.96
C ALA A 27 -3.74 -25.56 22.56
N GLN A 28 -2.46 -25.22 22.63
CA GLN A 28 -1.96 -23.96 22.11
C GLN A 28 -2.25 -23.97 20.62
N THR A 29 -3.15 -23.11 20.16
CA THR A 29 -3.28 -22.79 18.74
C THR A 29 -1.90 -22.39 18.24
N PRO A 30 -1.33 -23.03 17.20
CA PRO A 30 -0.03 -22.64 16.69
C PRO A 30 -0.08 -21.15 16.32
N ALA A 31 0.92 -20.40 16.76
CA ALA A 31 1.06 -19.00 16.37
C ALA A 31 0.98 -18.92 14.84
N PRO A 32 0.26 -17.95 14.27
CA PRO A 32 0.21 -17.79 12.83
C PRO A 32 1.64 -17.66 12.29
N ILE A 33 2.04 -18.61 11.47
CA ILE A 33 3.32 -18.54 10.76
C ILE A 33 3.20 -17.32 9.86
N LEU A 34 4.00 -16.28 10.11
CA LEU A 34 4.11 -15.14 9.20
C LEU A 34 4.59 -15.69 7.86
N GLN A 35 3.70 -15.71 6.90
CA GLN A 35 4.01 -16.17 5.55
C GLN A 35 4.97 -15.15 4.94
N GLU A 36 6.13 -15.60 4.45
CA GLU A 36 7.06 -14.74 3.71
C GLU A 36 6.31 -14.10 2.53
N PRO A 37 6.50 -12.79 2.28
CA PRO A 37 5.82 -12.12 1.20
C PRO A 37 6.16 -12.76 -0.16
N GLN A 38 5.15 -13.20 -0.87
CA GLN A 38 5.30 -13.75 -2.22
C GLN A 38 5.53 -12.60 -3.21
N THR A 39 6.47 -12.77 -4.15
CA THR A 39 6.66 -11.85 -5.27
C THR A 39 6.27 -12.54 -6.58
N ILE A 40 5.45 -11.87 -7.38
CA ILE A 40 4.99 -12.34 -8.69
C ILE A 40 5.36 -11.33 -9.78
N PRO A 41 5.76 -11.77 -10.99
CA PRO A 41 5.90 -10.87 -12.13
C PRO A 41 4.51 -10.41 -12.63
N LEU A 42 4.42 -9.18 -13.12
CA LEU A 42 3.18 -8.66 -13.70
C LEU A 42 2.81 -9.34 -15.04
N TRP A 43 3.80 -9.81 -15.78
CA TRP A 43 3.65 -10.58 -17.01
C TRP A 43 4.53 -11.83 -16.99
N GLN A 44 3.93 -12.98 -17.15
CA GLN A 44 4.65 -14.26 -17.14
C GLN A 44 5.56 -14.45 -18.37
N ALA A 45 5.14 -13.92 -19.52
CA ALA A 45 5.87 -14.02 -20.79
C ALA A 45 6.84 -12.86 -21.04
N GLY A 46 7.01 -11.95 -20.09
CA GLY A 46 7.79 -10.71 -20.20
C GLY A 46 6.91 -9.48 -20.40
N ALA A 47 7.36 -8.35 -19.84
CA ALA A 47 6.60 -7.10 -19.86
C ALA A 47 6.63 -6.44 -21.25
N PRO A 48 5.52 -5.86 -21.72
CA PRO A 48 5.50 -5.09 -22.98
C PRO A 48 6.56 -3.98 -22.95
N GLY A 49 7.30 -3.83 -24.06
CA GLY A 49 8.38 -2.83 -24.16
C GLY A 49 9.62 -3.11 -23.31
N ALA A 50 9.77 -4.31 -22.73
CA ALA A 50 10.97 -4.70 -22.00
C ALA A 50 12.18 -4.76 -22.96
N LEU A 51 13.29 -4.12 -22.55
CA LEU A 51 14.53 -4.06 -23.32
C LEU A 51 15.47 -5.25 -23.03
N GLY A 52 15.08 -6.10 -22.08
CA GLY A 52 15.84 -7.30 -21.69
C GLY A 52 15.01 -8.20 -20.76
N LYS A 53 15.72 -9.04 -20.01
CA LYS A 53 15.14 -9.99 -19.03
C LYS A 53 15.78 -9.87 -17.65
N ALA A 54 16.53 -8.81 -17.41
CA ALA A 54 17.15 -8.55 -16.11
C ALA A 54 16.07 -8.16 -15.07
N ASP A 55 16.47 -8.11 -13.81
CA ASP A 55 15.55 -7.73 -12.72
C ASP A 55 14.90 -6.34 -12.94
N GLU A 56 15.66 -5.40 -13.50
CA GLU A 56 15.17 -4.05 -13.85
C GLU A 56 14.17 -4.02 -15.02
N ASP A 57 14.12 -5.07 -15.85
CA ASP A 57 13.20 -5.22 -16.99
C ASP A 57 11.89 -5.92 -16.58
N THR A 58 11.86 -6.47 -15.37
CA THR A 58 10.78 -7.31 -14.87
C THR A 58 10.02 -6.60 -13.75
N PRO A 59 8.90 -5.93 -14.05
CA PRO A 59 8.06 -5.34 -13.02
C PRO A 59 7.32 -6.43 -12.24
N THR A 60 7.23 -6.26 -10.91
CA THR A 60 6.70 -7.28 -10.00
C THR A 60 5.78 -6.69 -8.94
N LEU A 61 4.92 -7.54 -8.37
CA LEU A 61 4.16 -7.27 -7.14
C LEU A 61 4.67 -8.17 -6.01
N THR A 62 5.07 -7.56 -4.90
CA THR A 62 5.31 -8.26 -3.63
C THR A 62 4.04 -8.17 -2.78
N ILE A 63 3.50 -9.32 -2.40
CA ILE A 63 2.17 -9.48 -1.81
C ILE A 63 2.29 -9.58 -0.29
N TYR A 64 1.63 -8.67 0.42
CA TYR A 64 1.52 -8.65 1.87
C TYR A 64 0.07 -8.87 2.25
N MET A 65 -0.23 -10.04 2.83
CA MET A 65 -1.58 -10.39 3.27
C MET A 65 -1.73 -10.22 4.77
N PRO A 66 -2.85 -9.69 5.26
CA PRO A 66 -3.13 -9.67 6.69
C PRO A 66 -3.32 -11.10 7.23
N PRO A 67 -2.98 -11.36 8.51
CA PRO A 67 -2.95 -12.71 9.07
C PRO A 67 -4.33 -13.39 9.13
N SER A 68 -5.41 -12.61 9.17
CA SER A 68 -6.79 -13.15 9.14
C SER A 68 -7.78 -12.05 8.74
N THR A 69 -8.86 -12.45 8.05
CA THR A 69 -9.97 -11.54 7.69
C THR A 69 -11.29 -12.28 7.73
N THR A 70 -12.38 -11.56 8.02
CA THR A 70 -13.74 -12.12 8.13
C THR A 70 -14.60 -11.91 6.87
N GLY A 71 -13.99 -11.56 5.74
CA GLY A 71 -14.73 -11.33 4.49
C GLY A 71 -13.82 -10.74 3.40
N PRO A 72 -14.36 -10.35 2.25
CA PRO A 72 -13.59 -9.72 1.19
C PRO A 72 -12.88 -8.47 1.68
N MET A 73 -11.56 -8.41 1.45
CA MET A 73 -10.67 -7.36 1.90
C MET A 73 -10.63 -6.18 0.92
N THR A 74 -10.30 -5.02 1.43
CA THR A 74 -9.74 -3.93 0.63
C THR A 74 -8.31 -4.27 0.24
N ALA A 75 -7.89 -3.84 -0.94
CA ALA A 75 -6.52 -3.98 -1.40
C ALA A 75 -5.91 -2.62 -1.75
N VAL A 76 -4.59 -2.48 -1.57
CA VAL A 76 -3.84 -1.27 -1.94
C VAL A 76 -2.59 -1.65 -2.72
N ILE A 77 -2.44 -1.13 -3.93
CA ILE A 77 -1.19 -1.17 -4.68
C ILE A 77 -0.32 -0.01 -4.21
N ILE A 78 0.90 -0.31 -3.76
CA ILE A 78 1.84 0.68 -3.25
C ILE A 78 2.92 0.94 -4.29
N ALA A 79 3.05 2.20 -4.72
CA ALA A 79 4.09 2.70 -5.60
C ALA A 79 5.13 3.48 -4.78
N PRO A 80 6.31 2.90 -4.46
CA PRO A 80 7.37 3.60 -3.74
C PRO A 80 7.93 4.76 -4.56
N GLY A 81 8.42 5.80 -3.89
CA GLY A 81 9.16 6.89 -4.51
C GLY A 81 10.61 6.55 -4.82
N GLY A 82 11.33 7.51 -5.34
CA GLY A 82 12.73 7.41 -5.72
C GLY A 82 13.04 8.11 -7.04
N SER A 83 12.29 9.20 -7.33
CA SER A 83 12.50 10.09 -8.50
C SER A 83 12.44 9.38 -9.86
N TYR A 84 11.73 8.26 -9.98
CA TYR A 84 11.73 7.38 -11.17
C TYR A 84 13.11 6.81 -11.53
N ARG A 85 14.10 6.88 -10.63
CA ARG A 85 15.46 6.36 -10.82
C ARG A 85 15.78 5.21 -9.87
N ALA A 86 15.12 5.16 -8.75
CA ALA A 86 15.25 4.11 -7.73
C ALA A 86 13.89 3.84 -7.08
N LEU A 87 13.80 2.84 -6.21
CA LEU A 87 12.60 2.54 -5.45
C LEU A 87 12.93 2.40 -3.96
N SER A 88 12.23 3.19 -3.14
CA SER A 88 12.32 3.16 -1.67
C SER A 88 11.53 1.95 -1.12
N MET A 89 11.87 0.72 -1.55
CA MET A 89 11.10 -0.50 -1.32
C MET A 89 10.86 -0.84 0.15
N ASN A 90 11.77 -0.44 1.05
CA ASN A 90 11.58 -0.67 2.48
C ASN A 90 10.69 0.41 3.12
N LYS A 91 11.12 1.68 3.00
CA LYS A 91 10.54 2.82 3.74
C LYS A 91 9.15 3.20 3.21
N GLU A 92 8.97 3.12 1.89
CA GLU A 92 7.75 3.52 1.18
C GLU A 92 7.02 2.33 0.52
N GLY A 93 7.55 1.12 0.69
CA GLY A 93 6.94 -0.14 0.26
C GLY A 93 6.55 -1.02 1.44
N ARG A 94 7.52 -1.76 2.01
CA ARG A 94 7.29 -2.76 3.06
C ARG A 94 6.66 -2.18 4.32
N LEU A 95 7.15 -1.04 4.82
CA LEU A 95 6.61 -0.47 6.07
C LEU A 95 5.14 -0.04 5.94
N PRO A 96 4.72 0.70 4.88
CA PRO A 96 3.31 0.97 4.63
C PRO A 96 2.47 -0.30 4.41
N ALA A 97 3.01 -1.32 3.72
CA ALA A 97 2.32 -2.59 3.52
C ALA A 97 2.02 -3.28 4.85
N ASN A 98 3.00 -3.36 5.75
CA ASN A 98 2.81 -3.92 7.08
C ASN A 98 1.79 -3.12 7.90
N PHE A 99 1.81 -1.80 7.82
CA PHE A 99 0.80 -0.96 8.47
C PHE A 99 -0.61 -1.26 7.94
N LEU A 100 -0.80 -1.32 6.62
CA LEU A 100 -2.10 -1.66 6.02
C LEU A 100 -2.58 -3.06 6.44
N ASN A 101 -1.67 -4.02 6.57
CA ASN A 101 -2.01 -5.35 7.08
C ASN A 101 -2.53 -5.32 8.52
N THR A 102 -2.04 -4.42 9.37
CA THR A 102 -2.60 -4.24 10.74
C THR A 102 -4.05 -3.74 10.73
N LEU A 103 -4.48 -3.13 9.63
CA LEU A 103 -5.85 -2.67 9.41
C LEU A 103 -6.72 -3.73 8.69
N GLY A 104 -6.18 -4.91 8.37
CA GLY A 104 -6.90 -5.95 7.60
C GLY A 104 -6.97 -5.66 6.09
N ILE A 105 -6.11 -4.79 5.57
CA ILE A 105 -6.02 -4.44 4.15
C ILE A 105 -4.89 -5.23 3.50
N ALA A 106 -5.16 -5.89 2.39
CA ALA A 106 -4.13 -6.54 1.57
C ALA A 106 -3.29 -5.48 0.85
N ALA A 107 -1.96 -5.61 0.86
CA ALA A 107 -1.07 -4.65 0.25
C ALA A 107 -0.17 -5.33 -0.81
N PHE A 108 0.04 -4.63 -1.91
CA PHE A 108 0.78 -5.10 -3.08
C PHE A 108 1.85 -4.07 -3.43
N VAL A 109 3.11 -4.32 -3.05
CA VAL A 109 4.20 -3.39 -3.32
C VAL A 109 4.69 -3.58 -4.75
N LEU A 110 4.55 -2.55 -5.56
CA LEU A 110 4.92 -2.53 -6.96
C LEU A 110 6.40 -2.17 -7.13
N LYS A 111 7.15 -3.05 -7.79
CA LYS A 111 8.42 -2.72 -8.42
C LYS A 111 8.12 -2.39 -9.88
N TYR A 112 8.03 -1.10 -10.22
CA TYR A 112 7.84 -0.63 -11.59
C TYR A 112 9.16 -0.32 -12.26
N ARG A 113 9.19 -0.31 -13.59
CA ARG A 113 10.39 -0.02 -14.40
C ARG A 113 10.78 1.45 -14.27
N LEU A 114 12.05 1.77 -14.47
CA LEU A 114 12.63 3.06 -14.09
C LEU A 114 13.46 3.70 -15.22
N GLY A 115 13.50 5.04 -15.22
CA GLY A 115 14.47 5.82 -15.98
C GLY A 115 15.93 5.66 -15.49
N PRO A 116 16.89 5.98 -16.33
CA PRO A 116 16.76 6.47 -17.70
C PRO A 116 16.51 5.35 -18.75
N LYS A 117 16.45 4.09 -18.33
CA LYS A 117 16.25 2.95 -19.25
C LYS A 117 14.82 2.91 -19.81
N TYR A 118 13.86 3.29 -18.98
CA TYR A 118 12.44 3.34 -19.32
C TYR A 118 11.87 4.72 -19.06
N HIS A 119 10.98 5.16 -19.94
CA HIS A 119 10.27 6.41 -19.86
C HIS A 119 8.78 6.18 -20.05
N HIS A 120 7.98 7.18 -19.71
CA HIS A 120 6.55 7.16 -20.01
C HIS A 120 6.29 6.72 -21.48
N PRO A 121 5.33 5.79 -21.71
CA PRO A 121 4.25 5.34 -20.83
C PRO A 121 4.54 4.02 -20.05
N ILE A 122 5.77 3.57 -19.98
CA ILE A 122 6.11 2.24 -19.45
C ILE A 122 5.71 2.12 -17.97
N GLU A 123 6.03 3.10 -17.15
CA GLU A 123 5.74 3.10 -15.70
C GLU A 123 4.22 3.14 -15.45
N LEU A 124 3.49 3.92 -16.26
CA LEU A 124 2.02 3.95 -16.20
C LEU A 124 1.43 2.58 -16.57
N GLY A 125 1.96 1.93 -17.60
CA GLY A 125 1.55 0.57 -17.97
C GLY A 125 1.76 -0.44 -16.85
N ASP A 126 2.87 -0.31 -16.09
CA ASP A 126 3.18 -1.21 -14.97
C ASP A 126 2.17 -1.05 -13.82
N ILE A 127 1.83 0.17 -13.39
CA ILE A 127 0.84 0.37 -12.33
C ILE A 127 -0.57 0.02 -12.78
N GLN A 128 -0.95 0.31 -14.02
CA GLN A 128 -2.24 -0.10 -14.57
C GLN A 128 -2.35 -1.63 -14.60
N ARG A 129 -1.31 -2.33 -15.03
CA ARG A 129 -1.27 -3.80 -15.00
C ARG A 129 -1.34 -4.33 -13.58
N ALA A 130 -0.70 -3.68 -12.61
CA ALA A 130 -0.79 -4.05 -11.20
C ALA A 130 -2.24 -3.97 -10.69
N ILE A 131 -2.95 -2.87 -10.97
CA ILE A 131 -4.36 -2.68 -10.60
C ILE A 131 -5.23 -3.76 -11.24
N ARG A 132 -5.08 -3.99 -12.55
CA ARG A 132 -5.80 -5.04 -13.27
C ARG A 132 -5.53 -6.44 -12.71
N THR A 133 -4.26 -6.73 -12.38
CA THR A 133 -3.87 -8.03 -11.81
C THR A 133 -4.60 -8.28 -10.49
N VAL A 134 -4.61 -7.29 -9.58
CA VAL A 134 -5.29 -7.42 -8.29
C VAL A 134 -6.80 -7.55 -8.50
N ARG A 135 -7.40 -6.79 -9.41
CA ARG A 135 -8.83 -6.84 -9.71
C ARG A 135 -9.25 -8.17 -10.36
N ALA A 136 -8.52 -8.64 -11.35
CA ALA A 136 -8.81 -9.90 -12.05
C ALA A 136 -8.62 -11.13 -11.14
N ARG A 137 -7.70 -11.08 -10.19
CA ARG A 137 -7.40 -12.16 -9.24
C ARG A 137 -8.02 -11.93 -7.85
N ALA A 138 -8.99 -11.01 -7.74
CA ALA A 138 -9.58 -10.62 -6.45
C ALA A 138 -10.18 -11.82 -5.70
N ALA A 139 -10.86 -12.73 -6.38
CA ALA A 139 -11.44 -13.93 -5.78
C ALA A 139 -10.38 -14.86 -5.17
N GLU A 140 -9.21 -15.00 -5.82
CA GLU A 140 -8.11 -15.84 -5.33
C GLU A 140 -7.56 -15.35 -4.00
N TRP A 141 -7.55 -14.01 -3.80
CA TRP A 141 -7.00 -13.36 -2.62
C TRP A 141 -8.06 -12.88 -1.62
N HIS A 142 -9.33 -13.26 -1.81
CA HIS A 142 -10.46 -12.78 -0.99
C HIS A 142 -10.54 -11.24 -0.93
N ILE A 143 -10.30 -10.57 -2.06
CA ILE A 143 -10.36 -9.12 -2.21
C ILE A 143 -11.72 -8.74 -2.79
N ASP A 144 -12.26 -7.59 -2.36
CA ASP A 144 -13.39 -6.95 -3.01
C ASP A 144 -12.90 -6.19 -4.25
N PRO A 145 -13.29 -6.58 -5.47
CA PRO A 145 -12.81 -5.94 -6.70
C PRO A 145 -13.26 -4.47 -6.84
N ALA A 146 -14.21 -4.01 -6.03
CA ALA A 146 -14.67 -2.62 -5.96
C ALA A 146 -13.98 -1.80 -4.86
N ARG A 147 -12.98 -2.36 -4.18
CA ARG A 147 -12.21 -1.69 -3.11
C ARG A 147 -10.72 -1.87 -3.29
N ILE A 148 -10.20 -1.48 -4.46
CA ILE A 148 -8.79 -1.56 -4.82
C ILE A 148 -8.24 -0.14 -4.98
N GLY A 149 -7.44 0.30 -4.03
CA GLY A 149 -6.82 1.62 -4.03
C GLY A 149 -5.36 1.60 -4.48
N VAL A 150 -4.82 2.80 -4.65
CA VAL A 150 -3.39 3.03 -4.87
C VAL A 150 -2.82 3.90 -3.74
N LEU A 151 -1.60 3.62 -3.32
CA LEU A 151 -0.82 4.44 -2.41
C LEU A 151 0.51 4.78 -3.09
N GLY A 152 0.84 6.05 -3.23
CA GLY A 152 2.10 6.47 -3.81
C GLY A 152 2.80 7.54 -2.99
N PHE A 153 4.14 7.48 -2.97
CA PHE A 153 4.99 8.45 -2.29
C PHE A 153 5.90 9.16 -3.28
N SER A 154 6.09 10.48 -3.15
CA SER A 154 7.03 11.23 -3.99
C SER A 154 6.78 11.01 -5.49
N ALA A 155 7.77 10.52 -6.24
CA ALA A 155 7.60 10.10 -7.64
C ALA A 155 6.59 8.95 -7.80
N GLY A 156 6.50 8.02 -6.84
CA GLY A 156 5.43 7.00 -6.79
C GLY A 156 4.05 7.62 -6.53
N GLY A 157 4.00 8.76 -5.84
CA GLY A 157 2.78 9.59 -5.72
C GLY A 157 2.35 10.18 -7.06
N HIS A 158 3.31 10.62 -7.88
CA HIS A 158 3.04 11.02 -9.26
C HIS A 158 2.49 9.84 -10.07
N LEU A 159 3.10 8.67 -9.99
CA LEU A 159 2.63 7.48 -10.68
C LEU A 159 1.21 7.07 -10.25
N ALA A 160 0.92 7.11 -8.94
CA ALA A 160 -0.41 6.83 -8.39
C ALA A 160 -1.45 7.87 -8.83
N SER A 161 -1.10 9.17 -8.85
CA SER A 161 -1.99 10.23 -9.34
C SER A 161 -2.21 10.14 -10.86
N THR A 162 -1.18 9.72 -11.62
CA THR A 162 -1.32 9.45 -13.05
C THR A 162 -2.26 8.27 -13.30
N ALA A 163 -2.12 7.16 -12.56
CA ALA A 163 -3.07 6.05 -12.64
C ALA A 163 -4.50 6.45 -12.25
N SER A 164 -4.66 7.46 -11.38
CA SER A 164 -5.96 7.99 -10.93
C SER A 164 -6.62 8.96 -11.93
N THR A 165 -5.88 9.43 -12.94
CA THR A 165 -6.37 10.38 -13.97
C THR A 165 -6.32 9.81 -15.39
N HIS A 166 -5.47 8.82 -15.65
CA HIS A 166 -5.23 8.20 -16.97
C HIS A 166 -5.57 6.71 -16.96
N PHE A 167 -6.74 6.37 -16.46
CA PHE A 167 -7.25 4.99 -16.41
C PHE A 167 -8.14 4.65 -17.61
N ASP A 168 -8.41 3.36 -17.79
CA ASP A 168 -9.36 2.84 -18.77
C ASP A 168 -10.23 1.71 -18.19
N ALA A 169 -11.24 1.31 -18.96
CA ALA A 169 -12.19 0.27 -18.57
C ALA A 169 -11.67 -1.17 -18.79
N GLY A 170 -10.47 -1.32 -19.35
CA GLY A 170 -9.96 -2.61 -19.85
C GLY A 170 -10.50 -2.94 -21.24
N ASP A 171 -9.93 -3.98 -21.86
CA ASP A 171 -10.35 -4.49 -23.16
C ASP A 171 -11.04 -5.85 -22.98
N ALA A 172 -12.37 -5.87 -23.09
CA ALA A 172 -13.17 -7.10 -22.94
C ALA A 172 -12.77 -8.22 -23.92
N MET A 173 -12.13 -7.87 -25.04
CA MET A 173 -11.67 -8.81 -26.07
C MET A 173 -10.20 -9.18 -25.92
N ALA A 174 -9.48 -8.65 -24.92
CA ALA A 174 -8.07 -8.99 -24.70
C ALA A 174 -7.87 -10.50 -24.55
N GLY A 175 -6.81 -11.02 -25.14
CA GLY A 175 -6.41 -12.42 -25.03
C GLY A 175 -5.99 -12.77 -23.60
N ASP A 176 -5.29 -11.86 -22.91
CA ASP A 176 -4.96 -11.99 -21.50
C ASP A 176 -6.17 -11.58 -20.63
N PRO A 177 -6.71 -12.48 -19.77
CA PRO A 177 -7.85 -12.15 -18.92
C PRO A 177 -7.61 -10.97 -17.97
N ILE A 178 -6.35 -10.70 -17.58
CA ILE A 178 -6.01 -9.58 -16.70
C ILE A 178 -6.30 -8.24 -17.41
N ASP A 179 -6.03 -8.13 -18.71
CA ASP A 179 -6.22 -6.90 -19.47
C ASP A 179 -7.70 -6.59 -19.76
N ARG A 180 -8.61 -7.53 -19.46
CA ARG A 180 -10.06 -7.29 -19.50
C ARG A 180 -10.56 -6.47 -18.31
N ALA A 181 -9.81 -6.41 -17.22
CA ALA A 181 -10.18 -5.63 -16.04
C ALA A 181 -9.83 -4.14 -16.21
N GLY A 182 -10.66 -3.25 -15.69
CA GLY A 182 -10.37 -1.82 -15.67
C GLY A 182 -9.19 -1.45 -14.76
N SER A 183 -8.46 -0.41 -15.16
CA SER A 183 -7.28 0.09 -14.44
C SER A 183 -7.59 1.24 -13.47
N ARG A 184 -8.85 1.71 -13.37
CA ARG A 184 -9.22 2.78 -12.44
C ARG A 184 -9.10 2.30 -10.98
N PRO A 185 -8.30 2.97 -10.12
CA PRO A 185 -8.34 2.68 -8.69
C PRO A 185 -9.66 3.19 -8.07
N ASP A 186 -10.13 2.55 -7.00
CA ASP A 186 -11.38 2.93 -6.34
C ASP A 186 -11.16 4.07 -5.34
N PHE A 187 -9.93 4.26 -4.88
CA PHE A 187 -9.45 5.40 -4.09
C PHE A 187 -7.94 5.59 -4.26
N ALA A 188 -7.44 6.79 -3.92
CA ALA A 188 -6.02 7.10 -3.96
C ALA A 188 -5.52 7.66 -2.62
N ILE A 189 -4.27 7.34 -2.27
CA ILE A 189 -3.55 7.84 -1.11
C ILE A 189 -2.22 8.39 -1.60
N LEU A 190 -1.95 9.68 -1.39
CA LEU A 190 -0.78 10.37 -1.93
C LEU A 190 0.05 10.98 -0.81
N GLY A 191 1.24 10.46 -0.60
CA GLY A 191 2.21 10.98 0.37
C GLY A 191 3.23 11.89 -0.31
N TYR A 192 3.27 13.18 0.06
CA TYR A 192 4.19 14.18 -0.50
C TYR A 192 4.47 13.99 -2.00
N PRO A 193 3.38 13.88 -2.82
CA PRO A 193 3.50 13.46 -4.21
C PRO A 193 4.15 14.54 -5.06
N VAL A 194 4.95 14.14 -6.06
CA VAL A 194 5.16 14.96 -7.25
C VAL A 194 3.84 14.98 -8.02
N ILE A 195 3.42 16.15 -8.50
CA ILE A 195 2.15 16.32 -9.23
C ILE A 195 2.36 17.04 -10.56
N THR A 196 2.94 18.24 -10.50
CA THR A 196 3.19 19.02 -11.72
C THR A 196 4.56 18.72 -12.31
N LEU A 197 4.62 18.73 -13.64
CA LEU A 197 5.86 18.65 -14.42
C LEU A 197 6.12 19.93 -15.24
N THR A 198 5.32 20.99 -15.01
CA THR A 198 5.39 22.26 -15.78
C THR A 198 5.65 23.49 -14.92
N GLU A 199 5.27 23.46 -13.62
CA GLU A 199 5.34 24.62 -12.74
C GLU A 199 6.74 24.84 -12.14
N ALA A 200 6.96 26.00 -11.55
CA ALA A 200 8.24 26.38 -10.93
C ALA A 200 8.64 25.45 -9.76
N TRP A 201 7.66 24.81 -9.10
CA TRP A 201 7.85 23.84 -8.03
C TRP A 201 7.88 22.38 -8.50
N THR A 202 8.10 22.16 -9.81
CA THR A 202 8.32 20.82 -10.37
C THR A 202 9.57 20.18 -9.79
N HIS A 203 9.47 18.91 -9.36
CA HIS A 203 10.66 18.13 -9.03
C HIS A 203 11.37 17.68 -10.31
N GLN A 204 12.40 18.44 -10.73
CA GLN A 204 13.08 18.25 -12.02
C GLN A 204 13.66 16.85 -12.20
N GLY A 205 14.22 16.25 -11.14
CA GLY A 205 14.76 14.88 -11.21
C GLY A 205 13.70 13.85 -11.62
N SER A 206 12.48 13.94 -11.08
CA SER A 206 11.38 13.06 -11.48
C SER A 206 10.95 13.31 -12.93
N LYS A 207 10.85 14.57 -13.34
CA LYS A 207 10.49 14.93 -14.71
C LYS A 207 11.49 14.37 -15.71
N THR A 208 12.79 14.60 -15.49
CA THR A 208 13.85 14.14 -16.39
C THR A 208 13.90 12.61 -16.46
N ASN A 209 13.82 11.92 -15.33
CA ASN A 209 13.87 10.46 -15.33
C ASN A 209 12.65 9.82 -16.00
N LEU A 210 11.45 10.44 -15.88
CA LEU A 210 10.22 9.95 -16.47
C LEU A 210 10.12 10.27 -17.98
N LEU A 211 10.55 11.46 -18.40
CA LEU A 211 10.30 12.01 -19.75
C LEU A 211 11.55 12.16 -20.61
N GLY A 212 12.73 11.96 -20.03
CA GLY A 212 14.01 12.29 -20.67
C GLY A 212 14.38 13.78 -20.55
N GLU A 213 15.61 14.10 -20.95
CA GLU A 213 16.18 15.46 -20.87
C GLU A 213 15.40 16.48 -21.72
N ASN A 214 14.90 16.06 -22.87
CA ASN A 214 14.19 16.91 -23.84
C ASN A 214 12.68 16.60 -23.81
N ALA A 215 12.08 16.65 -22.63
CA ALA A 215 10.67 16.36 -22.45
C ALA A 215 9.77 17.21 -23.36
N ASP A 216 8.87 16.58 -24.12
CA ASP A 216 7.84 17.31 -24.86
C ASP A 216 6.97 18.13 -23.88
N PRO A 217 6.83 19.45 -24.07
CA PRO A 217 6.01 20.30 -23.22
C PRO A 217 4.52 19.89 -23.17
N ALA A 218 3.99 19.35 -24.26
CA ALA A 218 2.61 18.86 -24.28
C ALA A 218 2.45 17.61 -23.43
N LEU A 219 3.43 16.68 -23.49
CA LEU A 219 3.45 15.47 -22.65
C LEU A 219 3.66 15.84 -21.17
N ALA A 220 4.57 16.77 -20.87
CA ALA A 220 4.78 17.26 -19.49
C ALA A 220 3.49 17.87 -18.91
N ARG A 221 2.72 18.61 -19.70
CA ARG A 221 1.43 19.20 -19.33
C ARG A 221 0.37 18.10 -19.12
N ASN A 222 0.30 17.11 -20.02
CA ASN A 222 -0.61 15.98 -19.90
C ASN A 222 -0.34 15.17 -18.61
N LEU A 223 0.91 15.05 -18.21
CA LEU A 223 1.31 14.33 -17.00
C LEU A 223 1.43 15.24 -15.76
N SER A 224 1.06 16.51 -15.84
CA SER A 224 0.77 17.36 -14.68
C SER A 224 -0.63 17.05 -14.22
N THR A 225 -0.73 16.11 -13.25
CA THR A 225 -1.99 15.40 -12.94
C THR A 225 -3.05 16.27 -12.28
N ASP A 226 -2.69 17.40 -11.68
CA ASP A 226 -3.63 18.44 -11.22
C ASP A 226 -4.47 19.04 -12.36
N THR A 227 -3.95 19.05 -13.59
CA THR A 227 -4.65 19.54 -14.80
C THR A 227 -5.54 18.47 -15.46
N GLN A 228 -5.47 17.21 -15.00
CA GLN A 228 -6.14 16.06 -15.60
C GLN A 228 -7.33 15.53 -14.77
N ILE A 229 -7.64 16.20 -13.68
CA ILE A 229 -8.71 15.78 -12.76
C ILE A 229 -10.07 15.99 -13.39
N THR A 230 -10.90 14.94 -13.31
CA THR A 230 -12.30 14.94 -13.75
C THR A 230 -13.21 14.44 -12.62
N ALA A 231 -14.51 14.49 -12.79
CA ALA A 231 -15.47 13.91 -11.85
C ALA A 231 -15.32 12.38 -11.68
N ASN A 232 -14.62 11.71 -12.61
CA ASN A 232 -14.31 10.26 -12.54
C ASN A 232 -13.01 9.95 -11.79
N THR A 233 -12.22 10.95 -11.40
CA THR A 233 -11.03 10.76 -10.56
C THR A 233 -11.48 10.17 -9.21
N PRO A 234 -10.79 9.18 -8.65
CA PRO A 234 -11.22 8.53 -7.40
C PRO A 234 -11.10 9.46 -6.19
N PRO A 235 -11.88 9.20 -5.10
CA PRO A 235 -11.68 9.85 -3.81
C PRO A 235 -10.22 9.76 -3.37
N THR A 236 -9.66 10.86 -2.86
CA THR A 236 -8.22 10.95 -2.61
C THR A 236 -7.91 11.48 -1.21
N PHE A 237 -7.00 10.79 -0.52
CA PHE A 237 -6.36 11.25 0.71
C PHE A 237 -4.94 11.75 0.38
N LEU A 238 -4.56 12.91 0.93
CA LEU A 238 -3.21 13.48 0.77
C LEU A 238 -2.58 13.80 2.13
N PHE A 239 -1.28 13.59 2.24
CA PHE A 239 -0.49 14.21 3.31
C PHE A 239 0.83 14.75 2.78
N HIS A 240 1.30 15.85 3.38
CA HIS A 240 2.53 16.53 3.01
C HIS A 240 3.12 17.24 4.23
N THR A 241 4.37 17.73 4.12
CA THR A 241 4.93 18.64 5.10
C THR A 241 5.23 19.99 4.47
N ASN A 242 4.98 21.08 5.19
CA ASN A 242 5.27 22.43 4.72
C ASN A 242 6.78 22.71 4.60
N ALA A 243 7.59 21.97 5.39
CA ALA A 243 9.05 22.08 5.36
C ALA A 243 9.73 21.24 4.26
N ASP A 244 8.96 20.57 3.39
CA ASP A 244 9.51 19.80 2.28
C ASP A 244 10.09 20.72 1.19
N THR A 245 11.43 20.76 1.09
CA THR A 245 12.16 21.55 0.10
C THR A 245 12.53 20.78 -1.17
N THR A 246 12.30 19.46 -1.19
CA THR A 246 12.57 18.59 -2.35
C THR A 246 11.39 18.55 -3.31
N VAL A 247 10.20 18.30 -2.76
CA VAL A 247 8.93 18.39 -3.48
C VAL A 247 8.05 19.40 -2.74
N PRO A 248 7.97 20.64 -3.20
CA PRO A 248 7.21 21.69 -2.54
C PRO A 248 5.74 21.30 -2.33
N VAL A 249 5.19 21.70 -1.18
CA VAL A 249 3.82 21.36 -0.74
C VAL A 249 2.74 21.84 -1.71
N GLU A 250 3.05 22.81 -2.56
CA GLU A 250 2.20 23.30 -3.65
C GLU A 250 1.72 22.17 -4.55
N ASN A 251 2.53 21.12 -4.77
CA ASN A 251 2.09 19.94 -5.52
C ASN A 251 0.79 19.35 -4.93
N SER A 252 0.74 19.11 -3.63
CA SER A 252 -0.46 18.58 -2.97
C SER A 252 -1.59 19.60 -2.92
N ILE A 253 -1.29 20.88 -2.68
CA ILE A 253 -2.29 21.95 -2.56
C ILE A 253 -3.06 22.09 -3.89
N TYR A 254 -2.36 22.24 -5.01
CA TYR A 254 -3.01 22.42 -6.31
C TYR A 254 -3.80 21.16 -6.75
N TYR A 255 -3.28 19.98 -6.48
CA TYR A 255 -4.03 18.75 -6.74
C TYR A 255 -5.33 18.67 -5.91
N PHE A 256 -5.26 18.99 -4.63
CA PHE A 256 -6.43 19.05 -3.75
C PHE A 256 -7.48 20.08 -4.23
N LEU A 257 -7.03 21.27 -4.63
CA LEU A 257 -7.92 22.30 -5.16
C LEU A 257 -8.61 21.86 -6.47
N ALA A 258 -7.87 21.15 -7.33
CA ALA A 258 -8.44 20.58 -8.55
C ALA A 258 -9.48 19.49 -8.27
N LEU A 259 -9.24 18.59 -7.29
CA LEU A 259 -10.21 17.59 -6.83
C LEU A 259 -11.50 18.27 -6.34
N ARG A 260 -11.37 19.30 -5.48
CA ARG A 260 -12.53 20.06 -5.00
C ARG A 260 -13.31 20.73 -6.11
N LYS A 261 -12.63 21.32 -7.09
CA LYS A 261 -13.25 21.95 -8.27
C LYS A 261 -14.04 20.95 -9.09
N ALA A 262 -13.56 19.70 -9.21
CA ALA A 262 -14.20 18.62 -9.94
C ALA A 262 -15.33 17.92 -9.11
N GLY A 263 -15.53 18.30 -7.86
CA GLY A 263 -16.52 17.66 -6.98
C GLY A 263 -16.10 16.28 -6.45
N VAL A 264 -14.80 15.95 -6.54
CA VAL A 264 -14.25 14.68 -6.05
C VAL A 264 -14.00 14.77 -4.54
N PRO A 265 -14.47 13.79 -3.72
CA PRO A 265 -14.18 13.75 -2.30
C PRO A 265 -12.67 13.69 -2.05
N ALA A 266 -12.16 14.60 -1.22
CA ALA A 266 -10.74 14.67 -0.91
C ALA A 266 -10.50 15.13 0.52
N GLU A 267 -9.48 14.58 1.16
CA GLU A 267 -8.97 15.00 2.47
C GLU A 267 -7.47 15.23 2.39
N MET A 268 -6.97 16.33 2.99
CA MET A 268 -5.57 16.68 2.95
C MET A 268 -5.07 17.14 4.33
N HIS A 269 -3.91 16.63 4.73
CA HIS A 269 -3.20 17.01 5.95
C HIS A 269 -1.82 17.59 5.62
N ILE A 270 -1.56 18.82 6.04
CA ILE A 270 -0.25 19.46 5.92
C ILE A 270 0.34 19.60 7.30
N PHE A 271 1.45 18.90 7.55
CA PHE A 271 2.21 19.00 8.78
C PHE A 271 3.25 20.12 8.65
N LYS A 272 3.53 20.82 9.77
CA LYS A 272 4.47 21.96 9.75
C LYS A 272 5.88 21.52 9.37
N ASP A 273 6.40 20.50 10.06
CA ASP A 273 7.79 20.07 9.99
C ASP A 273 7.90 18.66 9.41
N GLY A 274 9.05 18.33 8.85
CA GLY A 274 9.39 17.02 8.31
C GLY A 274 10.11 17.16 6.96
N ALA A 275 11.21 16.42 6.80
CA ALA A 275 11.94 16.36 5.55
C ALA A 275 11.21 15.48 4.53
N HIS A 276 11.49 15.67 3.24
CA HIS A 276 11.00 14.83 2.16
C HIS A 276 11.32 13.33 2.40
N GLY A 277 10.43 12.46 1.94
CA GLY A 277 10.65 11.02 2.05
C GLY A 277 10.41 10.47 3.45
N ALA A 278 9.49 11.04 4.24
CA ALA A 278 9.18 10.59 5.59
C ALA A 278 8.74 9.12 5.66
N GLY A 279 8.01 8.61 4.66
CA GLY A 279 7.49 7.24 4.65
C GLY A 279 6.54 6.98 5.82
N MET A 280 6.86 5.97 6.65
CA MET A 280 6.15 5.64 7.90
C MET A 280 6.95 6.14 9.11
N PRO A 281 6.79 7.42 9.53
CA PRO A 281 7.63 8.05 10.55
C PRO A 281 7.16 7.74 11.97
N MET A 282 7.27 6.49 12.39
CA MET A 282 6.74 6.01 13.68
C MET A 282 7.31 6.71 14.92
N GLN A 283 8.49 7.35 14.80
CA GLN A 283 9.17 8.03 15.91
C GLN A 283 8.98 9.55 15.90
N ASP A 284 8.40 10.12 14.83
CA ASP A 284 8.12 11.55 14.76
C ASP A 284 6.75 11.84 15.39
N PRO A 285 6.66 12.65 16.46
CA PRO A 285 5.40 12.87 17.17
C PRO A 285 4.29 13.50 16.30
N ALA A 286 4.65 14.37 15.37
CA ALA A 286 3.68 15.02 14.48
C ALA A 286 3.32 14.13 13.30
N LEU A 287 4.32 13.63 12.58
CA LEU A 287 4.10 12.84 11.36
C LEU A 287 3.54 11.44 11.65
N SER A 288 3.73 10.89 12.86
CA SER A 288 3.10 9.62 13.24
C SER A 288 1.57 9.66 13.30
N GLU A 289 0.98 10.86 13.18
CA GLU A 289 -0.47 11.01 13.11
C GLU A 289 -1.05 10.69 11.72
N TRP A 290 -0.29 10.85 10.61
CA TRP A 290 -0.86 10.63 9.29
C TRP A 290 -1.42 9.21 9.07
N PRO A 291 -0.81 8.12 9.56
CA PRO A 291 -1.41 6.79 9.41
C PRO A 291 -2.73 6.63 10.17
N LYS A 292 -2.90 7.33 11.30
CA LYS A 292 -4.15 7.29 12.09
C LYS A 292 -5.28 8.03 11.39
N VAL A 293 -5.01 9.24 10.86
CA VAL A 293 -6.03 9.98 10.12
C VAL A 293 -6.37 9.29 8.79
N LEU A 294 -5.40 8.65 8.14
CA LEU A 294 -5.66 7.78 6.99
C LEU A 294 -6.62 6.63 7.36
N ALA A 295 -6.37 5.93 8.47
CA ALA A 295 -7.25 4.84 8.90
C ALA A 295 -8.69 5.34 9.16
N ASN A 296 -8.86 6.54 9.70
CA ASN A 296 -10.17 7.16 9.91
C ASN A 296 -10.84 7.50 8.57
N TRP A 297 -10.09 8.08 7.63
CA TRP A 297 -10.58 8.39 6.28
C TRP A 297 -11.03 7.12 5.53
N LEU A 298 -10.24 6.04 5.61
CA LEU A 298 -10.61 4.76 5.01
C LEU A 298 -11.91 4.18 5.59
N ARG A 299 -12.14 4.31 6.91
CA ARG A 299 -13.40 3.90 7.56
C ARG A 299 -14.56 4.76 7.09
N ALA A 300 -14.40 6.07 7.10
CA ALA A 300 -15.45 7.02 6.68
C ALA A 300 -15.85 6.81 5.21
N GLY A 301 -14.89 6.44 4.36
CA GLY A 301 -15.12 6.12 2.94
C GLY A 301 -15.66 4.71 2.67
N GLY A 302 -15.83 3.86 3.70
CA GLY A 302 -16.28 2.46 3.54
C GLY A 302 -15.21 1.52 2.97
N PHE A 303 -13.96 1.96 2.90
CA PHE A 303 -12.82 1.15 2.45
C PHE A 303 -12.21 0.30 3.58
N LEU A 304 -12.51 0.60 4.82
CA LEU A 304 -12.12 -0.17 6.00
C LEU A 304 -13.38 -0.46 6.84
N LYS A 305 -13.57 -1.74 7.19
CA LYS A 305 -14.69 -2.21 8.03
C LYS A 305 -14.40 -2.07 9.52
#